data_937d1c7d93d0464c526278cb24bb7a17
#
_entry.id   937d1c7d93d0464c526278cb24bb7a17
#
_cell.length_a   1.000
_cell.length_b   1.000
_cell.length_c   1.000
_cell.angle_alpha   90.00
_cell.angle_beta   90.00
_cell.angle_gamma   90.00
#
_symmetry.space_group_name_H-M   'P 1'
#
loop_
_entity.id
_entity.type
_entity.pdbx_description
1 polymer ?
#
loop_
_entity_poly.entity_id
_entity_poly.type
_entity_poly.pdbx_seq_one_letter_code
_entity_poly.pdbx_strand_id
1 'polypeptide(L)'
;MATPADETQSIAAEPPYPGGQRSFYRIDEEAGRLVPCAQGEGQVIVYNSPTIEDEADLLELHNIDYHTLQSSLDPDELSRLEFEHDHAALIFKRPKSFCADDNFLLKLTSTGVFLYEDYLVVVMPDDAPLFEGRVPFQIHSIQDVILRLLYQSISHFEGHLKAINMLSDSLERRIITSMETRYLLNMFALEKSLVYILNSISSNAALLEKMKLAAEKLGLDHDQTSILDDIAIENQQCLRRSEIYSQVVAGLMDARASIVSHNLNILIKQFTIWTIAIMLANLVVGIFSMNVKLPLPMETDMWPFYLINILAVGSAIGVFWLSRVRKW
;
A
#
# COMPACT_ATOMS: atom_id res chain seq x y z
N MET A 1 -13.31 -9.51 52.96
CA MET A 1 -11.91 -9.74 52.60
C MET A 1 -11.91 -10.88 51.58
N ALA A 2 -11.97 -10.56 50.32
CA ALA A 2 -11.84 -11.54 49.23
C ALA A 2 -10.87 -10.92 48.19
N THR A 3 -9.76 -11.57 48.02
CA THR A 3 -8.70 -11.26 47.10
C THR A 3 -9.15 -11.45 45.63
N PRO A 4 -8.89 -10.52 44.71
CA PRO A 4 -9.14 -10.77 43.31
C PRO A 4 -8.05 -11.67 42.74
N ALA A 5 -8.50 -12.75 42.08
CA ALA A 5 -7.68 -13.69 41.33
C ALA A 5 -7.06 -13.00 40.11
N ASP A 6 -5.80 -13.29 39.97
CA ASP A 6 -4.89 -12.93 38.89
C ASP A 6 -5.34 -13.63 37.60
N GLU A 7 -6.02 -12.90 36.71
CA GLU A 7 -6.27 -13.35 35.34
C GLU A 7 -5.05 -13.02 34.46
N THR A 8 -4.01 -13.81 34.58
CA THR A 8 -2.97 -13.92 33.57
C THR A 8 -3.59 -14.52 32.31
N GLN A 9 -4.09 -13.67 31.41
CA GLN A 9 -4.41 -14.09 30.04
C GLN A 9 -3.11 -14.61 29.41
N SER A 10 -3.01 -15.94 29.36
CA SER A 10 -2.11 -16.67 28.52
C SER A 10 -2.31 -16.19 27.07
N ILE A 11 -1.34 -15.42 26.58
CA ILE A 11 -1.16 -15.19 25.15
C ILE A 11 -0.89 -16.57 24.56
N ALA A 12 -1.94 -17.19 24.01
CA ALA A 12 -1.80 -18.41 23.24
C ALA A 12 -0.90 -18.06 22.05
N ALA A 13 0.31 -18.61 22.08
CA ALA A 13 1.21 -18.61 20.94
C ALA A 13 0.43 -19.21 19.77
N GLU A 14 0.35 -18.48 18.65
CA GLU A 14 -0.14 -19.03 17.40
C GLU A 14 0.55 -20.37 17.15
N PRO A 15 -0.18 -21.41 16.70
CA PRO A 15 0.44 -22.68 16.41
C PRO A 15 1.53 -22.45 15.34
N PRO A 16 2.69 -23.11 15.46
CA PRO A 16 3.72 -23.02 14.44
C PRO A 16 3.08 -23.41 13.11
N TYR A 17 3.33 -22.60 12.08
CA TYR A 17 2.90 -22.87 10.70
C TYR A 17 3.12 -24.35 10.40
N PRO A 18 2.14 -25.07 9.77
CA PRO A 18 2.35 -26.46 9.38
C PRO A 18 3.61 -26.49 8.51
N GLY A 19 4.58 -27.27 8.94
CA GLY A 19 5.91 -27.37 8.35
C GLY A 19 5.84 -27.60 6.84
N GLY A 20 6.84 -27.15 6.12
CA GLY A 20 6.97 -27.05 4.68
C GLY A 20 6.20 -28.07 3.89
N GLN A 21 5.39 -27.60 2.96
CA GLN A 21 4.62 -28.48 2.08
C GLN A 21 5.37 -28.59 0.76
N ARG A 22 5.89 -29.78 0.45
CA ARG A 22 6.43 -30.11 -0.87
C ARG A 22 5.31 -30.57 -1.77
N SER A 23 5.23 -30.01 -2.95
CA SER A 23 4.24 -30.39 -3.96
C SER A 23 4.95 -30.71 -5.28
N PHE A 24 4.50 -31.76 -5.93
CA PHE A 24 5.07 -32.26 -7.19
C PHE A 24 4.02 -32.15 -8.28
N TYR A 25 4.42 -31.64 -9.43
CA TYR A 25 3.52 -31.49 -10.56
C TYR A 25 4.17 -32.06 -11.84
N ARG A 26 3.36 -32.68 -12.65
CA ARG A 26 3.70 -33.15 -13.99
C ARG A 26 2.98 -32.32 -15.02
N ILE A 27 3.65 -32.06 -16.13
CA ILE A 27 3.05 -31.41 -17.30
C ILE A 27 2.22 -32.48 -18.04
N ASP A 28 0.94 -32.21 -18.20
CA ASP A 28 0.02 -32.99 -19.04
C ASP A 28 -0.02 -32.31 -20.40
N GLU A 29 0.77 -32.81 -21.34
CA GLU A 29 0.92 -32.23 -22.68
C GLU A 29 -0.39 -32.27 -23.48
N GLU A 30 -1.25 -33.30 -23.27
CA GLU A 30 -2.54 -33.39 -23.96
C GLU A 30 -3.55 -32.37 -23.44
N ALA A 31 -3.55 -32.12 -22.14
CA ALA A 31 -4.45 -31.16 -21.51
C ALA A 31 -3.86 -29.74 -21.43
N GLY A 32 -2.57 -29.54 -21.74
CA GLY A 32 -1.86 -28.28 -21.68
C GLY A 32 -1.86 -27.65 -20.28
N ARG A 33 -1.73 -28.46 -19.21
CA ARG A 33 -1.84 -28.02 -17.82
C ARG A 33 -0.93 -28.82 -16.88
N LEU A 34 -0.67 -28.23 -15.71
CA LEU A 34 0.00 -28.92 -14.60
C LEU A 34 -0.99 -29.79 -13.81
N VAL A 35 -0.59 -31.00 -13.52
CA VAL A 35 -1.36 -31.98 -12.73
C VAL A 35 -0.53 -32.41 -11.53
N PRO A 36 -1.05 -32.41 -10.31
CA PRO A 36 -0.37 -32.93 -9.14
C PRO A 36 0.00 -34.42 -9.34
N CYS A 37 1.19 -34.80 -8.90
CA CYS A 37 1.70 -36.17 -9.00
C CYS A 37 2.45 -36.60 -7.75
N ALA A 38 2.91 -37.86 -7.71
CA ALA A 38 3.72 -38.37 -6.62
C ALA A 38 5.17 -37.87 -6.71
N GLN A 39 5.90 -37.97 -5.62
CA GLN A 39 7.32 -37.64 -5.56
C GLN A 39 8.12 -38.51 -6.56
N GLY A 40 8.96 -37.87 -7.35
CA GLY A 40 9.81 -38.55 -8.35
C GLY A 40 9.15 -38.73 -9.73
N GLU A 41 7.88 -38.37 -9.91
CA GLU A 41 7.18 -38.45 -11.21
C GLU A 41 6.99 -37.07 -11.87
N GLY A 42 7.28 -36.00 -11.15
CA GLY A 42 7.01 -34.62 -11.57
C GLY A 42 8.23 -33.90 -12.12
N GLN A 43 7.99 -33.05 -13.11
CA GLN A 43 8.98 -32.14 -13.67
C GLN A 43 9.04 -30.80 -12.91
N VAL A 44 8.06 -30.51 -12.05
CA VAL A 44 8.01 -29.27 -11.27
C VAL A 44 7.89 -29.62 -9.80
N ILE A 45 8.84 -29.15 -9.01
CA ILE A 45 8.93 -29.35 -7.56
C ILE A 45 8.72 -28.00 -6.89
N VAL A 46 7.76 -27.90 -5.97
CA VAL A 46 7.43 -26.67 -5.27
C VAL A 46 7.67 -26.83 -3.78
N TYR A 47 8.49 -25.97 -3.23
CA TYR A 47 8.75 -25.85 -1.80
C TYR A 47 8.01 -24.62 -1.25
N ASN A 48 6.94 -24.84 -0.51
CA ASN A 48 6.17 -23.79 0.16
C ASN A 48 6.61 -23.67 1.61
N SER A 49 7.05 -22.47 2.02
CA SER A 49 7.55 -22.21 3.37
C SER A 49 8.59 -23.26 3.82
N PRO A 50 9.73 -23.35 3.12
CA PRO A 50 10.70 -24.44 3.33
C PRO A 50 11.14 -24.52 4.80
N THR A 51 11.22 -25.75 5.31
CA THR A 51 11.77 -26.05 6.63
C THR A 51 13.31 -26.11 6.56
N ILE A 52 13.97 -26.24 7.71
CA ILE A 52 15.43 -26.44 7.75
C ILE A 52 15.86 -27.71 7.00
N GLU A 53 15.02 -28.76 7.03
CA GLU A 53 15.26 -30.00 6.28
C GLU A 53 15.10 -29.75 4.78
N ASP A 54 14.10 -28.96 4.37
CA ASP A 54 13.89 -28.58 2.97
C ASP A 54 15.04 -27.70 2.46
N GLU A 55 15.54 -26.78 3.27
CA GLU A 55 16.72 -25.97 2.92
C GLU A 55 17.96 -26.84 2.72
N ALA A 56 18.18 -27.85 3.57
CA ALA A 56 19.28 -28.79 3.39
C ALA A 56 19.15 -29.57 2.07
N ASP A 57 17.95 -30.07 1.74
CA ASP A 57 17.69 -30.73 0.45
C ASP A 57 17.93 -29.80 -0.75
N LEU A 58 17.51 -28.54 -0.68
CA LEU A 58 17.71 -27.55 -1.72
C LEU A 58 19.20 -27.27 -1.95
N LEU A 59 20.01 -27.24 -0.89
CA LEU A 59 21.44 -27.03 -0.99
C LEU A 59 22.19 -28.30 -1.48
N GLU A 60 21.84 -29.49 -0.96
CA GLU A 60 22.58 -30.73 -1.21
C GLU A 60 22.12 -31.48 -2.46
N LEU A 61 20.78 -31.62 -2.66
CA LEU A 61 20.23 -32.37 -3.78
C LEU A 61 20.10 -31.54 -5.06
N HIS A 62 19.76 -30.25 -4.90
CA HIS A 62 19.56 -29.34 -6.02
C HIS A 62 20.77 -28.42 -6.25
N ASN A 63 21.82 -28.52 -5.45
CA ASN A 63 23.06 -27.75 -5.58
C ASN A 63 22.82 -26.22 -5.71
N ILE A 64 21.76 -25.73 -5.04
CA ILE A 64 21.44 -24.29 -5.01
C ILE A 64 22.40 -23.62 -4.01
N ASP A 65 23.01 -22.49 -4.42
CA ASP A 65 23.86 -21.71 -3.51
C ASP A 65 23.05 -21.14 -2.34
N TYR A 66 23.63 -21.16 -1.14
CA TYR A 66 22.96 -20.67 0.07
C TYR A 66 22.51 -19.20 -0.03
N HIS A 67 23.35 -18.35 -0.64
CA HIS A 67 23.03 -16.93 -0.82
C HIS A 67 21.82 -16.76 -1.75
N THR A 68 21.80 -17.50 -2.86
CA THR A 68 20.72 -17.47 -3.84
C THR A 68 19.41 -18.03 -3.25
N LEU A 69 19.51 -19.07 -2.42
CA LEU A 69 18.34 -19.61 -1.70
C LEU A 69 17.78 -18.57 -0.72
N GLN A 70 18.61 -17.97 0.14
CA GLN A 70 18.16 -16.94 1.08
C GLN A 70 17.56 -15.73 0.37
N SER A 71 18.17 -15.30 -0.74
CA SER A 71 17.65 -14.22 -1.58
C SER A 71 16.26 -14.54 -2.17
N SER A 72 15.98 -15.81 -2.46
CA SER A 72 14.65 -16.24 -2.96
C SER A 72 13.55 -16.14 -1.92
N LEU A 73 13.92 -16.15 -0.64
CA LEU A 73 13.02 -16.05 0.51
C LEU A 73 12.93 -14.63 1.08
N ASP A 74 13.88 -13.75 0.73
CA ASP A 74 13.92 -12.37 1.23
C ASP A 74 12.92 -11.49 0.46
N PRO A 75 11.92 -10.87 1.14
CA PRO A 75 10.99 -9.95 0.48
C PRO A 75 11.63 -8.65 -0.01
N ASP A 76 12.82 -8.28 0.47
CA ASP A 76 13.49 -7.03 0.08
C ASP A 76 14.50 -7.22 -1.07
N GLU A 77 14.84 -8.47 -1.42
CA GLU A 77 15.79 -8.79 -2.51
C GLU A 77 15.27 -8.33 -3.88
N LEU A 78 16.18 -7.91 -4.77
CA LEU A 78 15.81 -7.48 -6.12
C LEU A 78 15.60 -8.68 -7.05
N SER A 79 14.69 -8.51 -8.01
CA SER A 79 14.47 -9.50 -9.07
C SER A 79 15.70 -9.63 -9.96
N ARG A 80 16.14 -10.85 -10.20
CA ARG A 80 17.36 -11.12 -10.99
C ARG A 80 17.33 -12.46 -11.69
N LEU A 81 18.15 -12.59 -12.73
CA LEU A 81 18.45 -13.81 -13.45
C LEU A 81 19.96 -14.06 -13.31
N GLU A 82 20.33 -15.24 -12.85
CA GLU A 82 21.69 -15.72 -12.73
C GLU A 82 21.83 -17.06 -13.43
N PHE A 83 22.98 -17.31 -14.04
CA PHE A 83 23.29 -18.60 -14.68
C PHE A 83 24.40 -19.24 -13.88
N GLU A 84 24.07 -20.35 -13.25
CA GLU A 84 25.00 -21.22 -12.59
C GLU A 84 25.48 -22.34 -13.52
N HIS A 85 26.29 -23.27 -12.99
CA HIS A 85 26.90 -24.30 -13.84
C HIS A 85 25.86 -25.32 -14.35
N ASP A 86 24.87 -25.63 -13.52
CA ASP A 86 23.87 -26.69 -13.72
C ASP A 86 22.43 -26.20 -13.82
N HIS A 87 22.19 -24.94 -13.51
CA HIS A 87 20.84 -24.36 -13.56
C HIS A 87 20.83 -22.85 -13.82
N ALA A 88 19.67 -22.32 -14.18
CA ALA A 88 19.41 -20.90 -14.19
C ALA A 88 18.51 -20.53 -12.99
N ALA A 89 18.95 -19.56 -12.19
CA ALA A 89 18.22 -19.05 -11.05
C ALA A 89 17.48 -17.76 -11.40
N LEU A 90 16.17 -17.74 -11.22
CA LEU A 90 15.32 -16.58 -11.41
C LEU A 90 14.70 -16.21 -10.06
N ILE A 91 14.86 -14.99 -9.65
CA ILE A 91 14.18 -14.44 -8.46
C ILE A 91 13.29 -13.31 -8.93
N PHE A 92 12.02 -13.36 -8.60
CA PHE A 92 11.07 -12.30 -8.94
C PHE A 92 10.12 -11.99 -7.79
N LYS A 93 9.54 -10.79 -7.84
CA LYS A 93 8.59 -10.30 -6.83
C LYS A 93 7.16 -10.64 -7.20
N ARG A 94 6.39 -11.01 -6.19
CA ARG A 94 4.94 -11.14 -6.31
C ARG A 94 4.23 -10.52 -5.10
N PRO A 95 2.99 -10.05 -5.23
CA PRO A 95 2.21 -9.63 -4.09
C PRO A 95 1.81 -10.85 -3.25
N LYS A 96 1.80 -10.68 -1.93
CA LYS A 96 1.20 -11.64 -1.02
C LYS A 96 -0.31 -11.47 -1.04
N SER A 97 -1.06 -12.55 -0.79
CA SER A 97 -2.51 -12.49 -0.71
C SER A 97 -2.98 -11.45 0.31
N PHE A 98 -3.98 -10.65 -0.05
CA PHE A 98 -4.50 -9.58 0.80
C PHE A 98 -5.24 -10.17 1.99
N CYS A 99 -4.82 -9.79 3.21
CA CYS A 99 -5.55 -10.06 4.43
C CYS A 99 -6.26 -8.79 4.89
N ALA A 100 -7.54 -8.87 5.24
CA ALA A 100 -8.34 -7.71 5.66
C ALA A 100 -7.81 -7.02 6.92
N ASP A 101 -7.01 -7.73 7.72
CA ASP A 101 -6.40 -7.24 8.96
C ASP A 101 -5.11 -6.41 8.72
N ASP A 102 -4.58 -6.36 7.51
CA ASP A 102 -3.31 -5.69 7.19
C ASP A 102 -3.39 -4.15 7.09
N ASN A 103 -4.47 -3.51 7.56
CA ASN A 103 -4.63 -2.05 7.58
C ASN A 103 -4.25 -1.34 6.26
N PHE A 104 -4.62 -1.90 5.11
CA PHE A 104 -4.30 -1.43 3.76
C PHE A 104 -2.81 -1.52 3.38
N LEU A 105 -1.98 -2.17 4.18
CA LEU A 105 -0.57 -2.38 3.87
C LEU A 105 -0.42 -3.65 3.06
N LEU A 106 -0.08 -3.52 1.79
CA LEU A 106 0.20 -4.65 0.90
C LEU A 106 1.59 -5.20 1.19
N LYS A 107 1.64 -6.50 1.45
CA LYS A 107 2.89 -7.23 1.64
C LYS A 107 3.35 -7.83 0.32
N LEU A 108 4.61 -7.81 0.09
CA LEU A 108 5.28 -8.39 -1.06
C LEU A 108 6.14 -9.56 -0.62
N THR A 109 6.43 -10.45 -1.54
CA THR A 109 7.28 -11.61 -1.32
C THR A 109 8.09 -11.90 -2.55
N SER A 110 9.21 -12.58 -2.37
CA SER A 110 10.03 -13.10 -3.45
C SER A 110 9.60 -14.53 -3.79
N THR A 111 9.94 -14.97 -4.97
CA THR A 111 9.81 -16.35 -5.42
C THR A 111 11.07 -16.69 -6.19
N GLY A 112 11.75 -17.76 -5.75
CA GLY A 112 12.86 -18.33 -6.48
C GLY A 112 12.39 -19.43 -7.43
N VAL A 113 12.91 -19.41 -8.64
CA VAL A 113 12.66 -20.43 -9.67
C VAL A 113 14.01 -20.87 -10.22
N PHE A 114 14.30 -22.15 -10.08
CA PHE A 114 15.56 -22.76 -10.49
C PHE A 114 15.28 -23.72 -11.65
N LEU A 115 15.73 -23.35 -12.82
CA LEU A 115 15.54 -24.08 -14.07
C LEU A 115 16.74 -24.99 -14.32
N TYR A 116 16.51 -26.30 -14.22
CA TYR A 116 17.44 -27.35 -14.63
C TYR A 116 17.10 -27.84 -16.06
N GLU A 117 17.91 -28.72 -16.62
CA GLU A 117 17.71 -29.24 -17.97
C GLU A 117 16.36 -29.99 -18.08
N ASP A 118 16.01 -30.83 -17.10
CA ASP A 118 14.85 -31.73 -17.15
C ASP A 118 13.74 -31.38 -16.14
N TYR A 119 13.97 -30.49 -15.19
CA TYR A 119 13.00 -30.16 -14.13
C TYR A 119 13.14 -28.72 -13.63
N LEU A 120 12.13 -28.28 -12.89
CA LEU A 120 12.02 -26.96 -12.33
C LEU A 120 11.83 -27.05 -10.81
N VAL A 121 12.57 -26.27 -10.05
CA VAL A 121 12.35 -26.09 -8.60
C VAL A 121 11.81 -24.70 -8.33
N VAL A 122 10.72 -24.60 -7.60
CA VAL A 122 10.11 -23.33 -7.19
C VAL A 122 10.16 -23.24 -5.67
N VAL A 123 10.68 -22.15 -5.15
CA VAL A 123 10.82 -21.90 -3.72
C VAL A 123 10.04 -20.65 -3.35
N MET A 124 9.15 -20.77 -2.37
CA MET A 124 8.30 -19.68 -1.89
C MET A 124 8.29 -19.59 -0.37
N PRO A 125 8.32 -18.38 0.20
CA PRO A 125 8.27 -18.18 1.65
C PRO A 125 6.85 -18.31 2.24
N ASP A 126 5.82 -18.56 1.43
CA ASP A 126 4.44 -18.69 1.87
C ASP A 126 3.71 -19.81 1.11
N ASP A 127 2.56 -20.24 1.66
CA ASP A 127 1.70 -21.27 1.08
C ASP A 127 0.63 -20.64 0.18
N ALA A 128 1.07 -19.96 -0.89
CA ALA A 128 0.14 -19.39 -1.86
C ALA A 128 -0.10 -20.37 -3.02
N PRO A 129 -1.35 -20.47 -3.51
CA PRO A 129 -1.69 -21.33 -4.64
C PRO A 129 -1.02 -20.81 -5.93
N LEU A 130 0.02 -21.49 -6.38
CA LEU A 130 0.84 -21.07 -7.52
C LEU A 130 0.15 -21.21 -8.87
N PHE A 131 -0.71 -22.20 -9.01
CA PHE A 131 -1.24 -22.60 -10.30
C PHE A 131 -2.76 -22.38 -10.42
N GLU A 132 -3.33 -21.53 -9.57
CA GLU A 132 -4.70 -21.08 -9.68
C GLU A 132 -4.87 -19.97 -10.73
N GLY A 133 -6.05 -19.92 -11.34
CA GLY A 133 -6.37 -18.93 -12.36
C GLY A 133 -6.12 -19.41 -13.78
N ARG A 134 -6.71 -18.67 -14.74
CA ARG A 134 -6.56 -18.93 -16.17
C ARG A 134 -5.40 -18.12 -16.72
N VAL A 135 -4.57 -18.77 -17.52
CA VAL A 135 -3.55 -18.11 -18.33
C VAL A 135 -3.97 -18.17 -19.81
N PRO A 136 -3.54 -17.23 -20.64
CA PRO A 136 -3.94 -17.16 -22.05
C PRO A 136 -3.23 -18.17 -22.96
N PHE A 137 -2.34 -18.99 -22.43
CA PHE A 137 -1.54 -19.99 -23.17
C PHE A 137 -1.55 -21.35 -22.49
N GLN A 138 -1.23 -22.40 -23.25
CA GLN A 138 -1.12 -23.77 -22.76
C GLN A 138 0.30 -24.04 -22.24
N ILE A 139 0.44 -25.06 -21.39
CA ILE A 139 1.70 -25.46 -20.77
C ILE A 139 2.12 -26.81 -21.37
N HIS A 140 3.19 -26.77 -22.17
CA HIS A 140 3.75 -27.96 -22.80
C HIS A 140 5.19 -28.25 -22.35
N SER A 141 5.85 -27.27 -21.71
CA SER A 141 7.23 -27.34 -21.28
C SER A 141 7.44 -26.69 -19.89
N ILE A 142 8.60 -26.94 -19.28
CA ILE A 142 8.99 -26.28 -18.02
C ILE A 142 9.20 -24.77 -18.21
N GLN A 143 9.58 -24.32 -19.41
CA GLN A 143 9.67 -22.90 -19.76
C GLN A 143 8.30 -22.22 -19.71
N ASP A 144 7.24 -22.89 -20.18
CA ASP A 144 5.89 -22.36 -20.11
C ASP A 144 5.43 -22.19 -18.66
N VAL A 145 5.91 -23.05 -17.75
CA VAL A 145 5.64 -22.91 -16.30
C VAL A 145 6.26 -21.62 -15.77
N ILE A 146 7.49 -21.28 -16.15
CA ILE A 146 8.15 -20.03 -15.77
C ILE A 146 7.34 -18.84 -16.27
N LEU A 147 6.94 -18.83 -17.54
CA LEU A 147 6.13 -17.77 -18.13
C LEU A 147 4.78 -17.63 -17.41
N ARG A 148 4.16 -18.76 -17.05
CA ARG A 148 2.93 -18.77 -16.27
C ARG A 148 3.10 -18.12 -14.90
N LEU A 149 4.16 -18.42 -14.17
CA LEU A 149 4.43 -17.86 -12.87
C LEU A 149 4.62 -16.33 -12.94
N LEU A 150 5.38 -15.86 -13.93
CA LEU A 150 5.59 -14.43 -14.20
C LEU A 150 4.28 -13.73 -14.58
N TYR A 151 3.50 -14.29 -15.50
CA TYR A 151 2.20 -13.76 -15.90
C TYR A 151 1.25 -13.64 -14.72
N GLN A 152 1.17 -14.69 -13.89
CA GLN A 152 0.36 -14.68 -12.68
C GLN A 152 0.78 -13.60 -11.68
N SER A 153 2.10 -13.42 -11.47
CA SER A 153 2.60 -12.34 -10.61
C SER A 153 2.13 -10.97 -11.09
N ILE A 154 2.23 -10.69 -12.39
CA ILE A 154 1.82 -9.41 -12.98
C ILE A 154 0.30 -9.22 -12.89
N SER A 155 -0.47 -10.23 -13.20
CA SER A 155 -1.94 -10.21 -13.08
C SER A 155 -2.38 -9.96 -11.63
N HIS A 156 -1.66 -10.50 -10.66
CA HIS A 156 -1.90 -10.29 -9.24
C HIS A 156 -1.58 -8.84 -8.83
N PHE A 157 -0.45 -8.26 -9.32
CA PHE A 157 -0.16 -6.83 -9.14
C PHE A 157 -1.26 -5.95 -9.72
N GLU A 158 -1.77 -6.27 -10.91
CA GLU A 158 -2.87 -5.53 -11.53
C GLU A 158 -4.15 -5.57 -10.66
N GLY A 159 -4.48 -6.72 -10.09
CA GLY A 159 -5.58 -6.88 -9.16
C GLY A 159 -5.44 -5.98 -7.92
N HIS A 160 -4.25 -5.93 -7.33
CA HIS A 160 -3.96 -5.04 -6.19
C HIS A 160 -4.04 -3.56 -6.58
N LEU A 161 -3.52 -3.18 -7.73
CA LEU A 161 -3.62 -1.78 -8.20
C LEU A 161 -5.07 -1.36 -8.44
N LYS A 162 -5.93 -2.24 -8.96
CA LYS A 162 -7.38 -1.98 -9.06
C LYS A 162 -8.01 -1.76 -7.69
N ALA A 163 -7.67 -2.59 -6.70
CA ALA A 163 -8.16 -2.45 -5.33
C ALA A 163 -7.69 -1.13 -4.69
N ILE A 164 -6.40 -0.76 -4.86
CA ILE A 164 -5.85 0.50 -4.38
C ILE A 164 -6.58 1.70 -4.99
N ASN A 165 -6.84 1.67 -6.30
CA ASN A 165 -7.57 2.75 -6.97
C ASN A 165 -8.97 2.94 -6.38
N MET A 166 -9.73 1.85 -6.18
CA MET A 166 -11.05 1.91 -5.56
C MET A 166 -11.00 2.45 -4.13
N LEU A 167 -9.99 2.06 -3.35
CA LEU A 167 -9.78 2.55 -1.99
C LEU A 167 -9.41 4.04 -1.99
N SER A 168 -8.53 4.49 -2.89
CA SER A 168 -8.15 5.89 -3.07
C SER A 168 -9.37 6.76 -3.36
N ASP A 169 -10.23 6.36 -4.32
CA ASP A 169 -11.49 7.07 -4.65
C ASP A 169 -12.44 7.15 -3.45
N SER A 170 -12.51 6.08 -2.64
CA SER A 170 -13.35 6.06 -1.44
C SER A 170 -12.82 6.98 -0.34
N LEU A 171 -11.51 7.04 -0.18
CA LEU A 171 -10.83 7.92 0.79
C LEU A 171 -10.92 9.38 0.38
N GLU A 172 -10.78 9.71 -0.91
CA GLU A 172 -10.95 11.06 -1.45
C GLU A 172 -12.29 11.67 -1.01
N ARG A 173 -13.40 10.94 -1.23
CA ARG A 173 -14.75 11.40 -0.84
C ARG A 173 -14.87 11.66 0.66
N ARG A 174 -14.24 10.82 1.49
CA ARG A 174 -14.28 10.93 2.96
C ARG A 174 -13.37 12.04 3.48
N ILE A 175 -12.25 12.31 2.84
CA ILE A 175 -11.30 13.37 3.19
C ILE A 175 -11.96 14.75 3.05
N ILE A 176 -12.79 14.94 2.03
CA ILE A 176 -13.49 16.20 1.80
C ILE A 176 -14.54 16.45 2.89
N THR A 177 -15.15 15.40 3.44
CA THR A 177 -16.28 15.48 4.37
C THR A 177 -15.91 15.33 5.85
N SER A 178 -14.79 14.67 6.17
CA SER A 178 -14.39 14.32 7.55
C SER A 178 -12.99 14.80 7.88
N MET A 179 -12.80 15.33 9.10
CA MET A 179 -11.48 15.75 9.61
C MET A 179 -10.76 14.65 10.41
N GLU A 180 -11.18 13.38 10.32
CA GLU A 180 -10.60 12.30 11.09
C GLU A 180 -9.17 11.95 10.67
N THR A 181 -8.29 11.82 11.65
CA THR A 181 -6.87 11.44 11.45
C THR A 181 -6.71 10.02 10.87
N ARG A 182 -7.68 9.14 11.12
CA ARG A 182 -7.67 7.75 10.65
C ARG A 182 -7.56 7.66 9.13
N TYR A 183 -8.22 8.52 8.39
CA TYR A 183 -8.15 8.52 6.92
C TYR A 183 -6.77 8.91 6.39
N LEU A 184 -6.06 9.79 7.11
CA LEU A 184 -4.66 10.11 6.80
C LEU A 184 -3.75 8.90 6.96
N LEU A 185 -3.88 8.16 8.06
CA LEU A 185 -3.08 6.96 8.30
C LEU A 185 -3.31 5.91 7.20
N ASN A 186 -4.56 5.74 6.78
CA ASN A 186 -4.89 4.83 5.67
C ASN A 186 -4.26 5.28 4.35
N MET A 187 -4.22 6.59 4.08
CA MET A 187 -3.55 7.13 2.88
C MET A 187 -2.05 6.91 2.91
N PHE A 188 -1.40 7.11 4.07
CA PHE A 188 0.03 6.79 4.23
C PHE A 188 0.31 5.30 4.01
N ALA A 189 -0.56 4.41 4.48
CA ALA A 189 -0.43 2.99 4.24
C ALA A 189 -0.56 2.65 2.74
N LEU A 190 -1.51 3.28 2.03
CA LEU A 190 -1.66 3.11 0.58
C LEU A 190 -0.45 3.66 -0.19
N GLU A 191 0.04 4.86 0.17
CA GLU A 191 1.23 5.45 -0.46
C GLU A 191 2.45 4.55 -0.29
N LYS A 192 2.68 4.08 0.95
CA LYS A 192 3.76 3.13 1.25
C LYS A 192 3.63 1.85 0.42
N SER A 193 2.42 1.29 0.32
CA SER A 193 2.15 0.10 -0.48
C SER A 193 2.43 0.32 -1.97
N LEU A 194 2.03 1.47 -2.51
CA LEU A 194 2.30 1.84 -3.91
C LEU A 194 3.79 1.96 -4.20
N VAL A 195 4.57 2.53 -3.27
CA VAL A 195 6.04 2.63 -3.42
C VAL A 195 6.67 1.22 -3.50
N TYR A 196 6.25 0.30 -2.64
CA TYR A 196 6.74 -1.08 -2.69
C TYR A 196 6.32 -1.81 -3.96
N ILE A 197 5.07 -1.67 -4.40
CA ILE A 197 4.55 -2.24 -5.64
C ILE A 197 5.36 -1.71 -6.83
N LEU A 198 5.54 -0.39 -6.91
CA LEU A 198 6.28 0.26 -7.99
C LEU A 198 7.72 -0.26 -8.08
N ASN A 199 8.42 -0.35 -6.94
CA ASN A 199 9.77 -0.89 -6.89
C ASN A 199 9.81 -2.35 -7.34
N SER A 200 8.86 -3.18 -6.93
CA SER A 200 8.79 -4.59 -7.27
C SER A 200 8.50 -4.82 -8.76
N ILE A 201 7.54 -4.09 -9.33
CA ILE A 201 7.21 -4.17 -10.77
C ILE A 201 8.39 -3.67 -11.60
N SER A 202 9.09 -2.61 -11.16
CA SER A 202 10.29 -2.10 -11.82
C SER A 202 11.44 -3.12 -11.76
N SER A 203 11.61 -3.81 -10.62
CA SER A 203 12.58 -4.88 -10.46
C SER A 203 12.27 -6.06 -11.38
N ASN A 204 11.00 -6.48 -11.46
CA ASN A 204 10.54 -7.52 -12.39
C ASN A 204 10.76 -7.11 -13.86
N ALA A 205 10.60 -5.82 -14.21
CA ALA A 205 10.86 -5.34 -15.56
C ALA A 205 12.34 -5.57 -15.96
N ALA A 206 13.28 -5.30 -15.05
CA ALA A 206 14.69 -5.54 -15.30
C ALA A 206 15.01 -7.05 -15.49
N LEU A 207 14.32 -7.93 -14.73
CA LEU A 207 14.41 -9.37 -14.93
C LEU A 207 13.89 -9.79 -16.31
N LEU A 208 12.68 -9.34 -16.70
CA LEU A 208 12.06 -9.67 -17.99
C LEU A 208 12.96 -9.25 -19.16
N GLU A 209 13.57 -8.08 -19.12
CA GLU A 209 14.53 -7.64 -20.13
C GLU A 209 15.79 -8.55 -20.19
N LYS A 210 16.33 -8.99 -19.06
CA LYS A 210 17.42 -9.95 -19.02
C LYS A 210 17.01 -11.30 -19.58
N MET A 211 15.80 -11.78 -19.30
CA MET A 211 15.27 -13.02 -19.85
C MET A 211 15.15 -12.96 -21.37
N LYS A 212 14.68 -11.85 -21.94
CA LYS A 212 14.60 -11.63 -23.38
C LYS A 212 15.98 -11.73 -24.05
N LEU A 213 16.98 -11.09 -23.45
CA LEU A 213 18.37 -11.15 -23.94
C LEU A 213 18.99 -12.54 -23.81
N ALA A 214 18.52 -13.35 -22.91
CA ALA A 214 19.02 -14.69 -22.62
C ALA A 214 18.07 -15.81 -23.09
N ALA A 215 17.11 -15.51 -23.96
CA ALA A 215 16.05 -16.45 -24.39
C ALA A 215 16.60 -17.78 -24.88
N GLU A 216 17.65 -17.76 -25.72
CA GLU A 216 18.30 -18.97 -26.20
C GLU A 216 18.94 -19.80 -25.07
N LYS A 217 19.56 -19.15 -24.08
CA LYS A 217 20.16 -19.84 -22.93
C LYS A 217 19.14 -20.47 -22.00
N LEU A 218 17.95 -19.87 -21.94
CA LEU A 218 16.80 -20.39 -21.17
C LEU A 218 16.06 -21.49 -21.94
N GLY A 219 16.44 -21.78 -23.20
CA GLY A 219 15.78 -22.75 -24.06
C GLY A 219 14.37 -22.31 -24.49
N LEU A 220 14.10 -21.00 -24.58
CA LEU A 220 12.83 -20.46 -25.04
C LEU A 220 12.75 -20.58 -26.57
N ASP A 221 11.64 -21.10 -27.04
CA ASP A 221 11.32 -21.12 -28.47
C ASP A 221 10.75 -19.76 -28.95
N HIS A 222 10.39 -19.67 -30.21
CA HIS A 222 9.88 -18.45 -30.83
C HIS A 222 8.53 -18.03 -30.23
N ASP A 223 7.63 -18.98 -29.97
CA ASP A 223 6.29 -18.73 -29.42
C ASP A 223 6.40 -18.30 -27.94
N GLN A 224 7.26 -18.95 -27.17
CA GLN A 224 7.57 -18.60 -25.79
C GLN A 224 8.23 -17.22 -25.68
N THR A 225 9.10 -16.87 -26.60
CA THR A 225 9.69 -15.53 -26.66
C THR A 225 8.62 -14.47 -26.95
N SER A 226 7.65 -14.76 -27.82
CA SER A 226 6.51 -13.88 -28.06
C SER A 226 5.63 -13.71 -26.81
N ILE A 227 5.36 -14.79 -26.07
CA ILE A 227 4.65 -14.73 -24.79
C ILE A 227 5.41 -13.89 -23.76
N LEU A 228 6.75 -14.05 -23.69
CA LEU A 228 7.59 -13.24 -22.80
C LEU A 228 7.53 -11.75 -23.16
N ASP A 229 7.46 -11.40 -24.45
CA ASP A 229 7.26 -10.02 -24.90
C ASP A 229 5.91 -9.46 -24.45
N ASP A 230 4.84 -10.23 -24.56
CA ASP A 230 3.52 -9.83 -24.08
C ASP A 230 3.50 -9.62 -22.55
N ILE A 231 4.14 -10.53 -21.81
CA ILE A 231 4.32 -10.42 -20.36
C ILE A 231 5.08 -9.13 -20.00
N ALA A 232 6.14 -8.81 -20.72
CA ALA A 232 6.92 -7.59 -20.50
C ALA A 232 6.09 -6.32 -20.79
N ILE A 233 5.26 -6.33 -21.82
CA ILE A 233 4.34 -5.23 -22.14
C ILE A 233 3.30 -5.05 -21.01
N GLU A 234 2.71 -6.12 -20.53
CA GLU A 234 1.76 -6.07 -19.41
C GLU A 234 2.42 -5.55 -18.13
N ASN A 235 3.64 -6.02 -17.83
CA ASN A 235 4.40 -5.50 -16.68
C ASN A 235 4.69 -4.00 -16.82
N GLN A 236 5.02 -3.52 -18.02
CA GLN A 236 5.24 -2.09 -18.28
C GLN A 236 3.95 -1.27 -18.13
N GLN A 237 2.80 -1.80 -18.55
CA GLN A 237 1.51 -1.14 -18.32
C GLN A 237 1.17 -1.08 -16.83
N CYS A 238 1.44 -2.16 -16.09
CA CYS A 238 1.26 -2.24 -14.65
C CYS A 238 2.16 -1.21 -13.93
N LEU A 239 3.42 -1.05 -14.36
CA LEU A 239 4.36 -0.04 -13.88
C LEU A 239 3.79 1.37 -14.06
N ARG A 240 3.34 1.69 -15.28
CA ARG A 240 2.74 2.99 -15.58
C ARG A 240 1.51 3.30 -14.73
N ARG A 241 0.63 2.32 -14.51
CA ARG A 241 -0.53 2.50 -13.63
C ARG A 241 -0.11 2.75 -12.19
N SER A 242 0.89 2.04 -11.68
CA SER A 242 1.39 2.24 -10.32
C SER A 242 2.02 3.63 -10.13
N GLU A 243 2.76 4.15 -11.11
CA GLU A 243 3.27 5.52 -11.12
C GLU A 243 2.14 6.56 -11.04
N ILE A 244 1.10 6.41 -11.87
CA ILE A 244 -0.05 7.31 -11.88
C ILE A 244 -0.77 7.28 -10.53
N TYR A 245 -1.05 6.11 -9.98
CA TYR A 245 -1.75 6.00 -8.70
C TYR A 245 -0.92 6.55 -7.54
N SER A 246 0.40 6.36 -7.54
CA SER A 246 1.30 6.96 -6.57
C SER A 246 1.24 8.50 -6.61
N GLN A 247 1.26 9.09 -7.81
CA GLN A 247 1.14 10.54 -7.97
C GLN A 247 -0.23 11.07 -7.54
N VAL A 248 -1.31 10.34 -7.82
CA VAL A 248 -2.66 10.70 -7.39
C VAL A 248 -2.77 10.69 -5.87
N VAL A 249 -2.31 9.62 -5.20
CA VAL A 249 -2.35 9.53 -3.73
C VAL A 249 -1.52 10.63 -3.08
N ALA A 250 -0.30 10.90 -3.57
CA ALA A 250 0.54 12.00 -3.09
C ALA A 250 -0.16 13.35 -3.28
N GLY A 251 -0.75 13.61 -4.45
CA GLY A 251 -1.52 14.82 -4.72
C GLY A 251 -2.75 15.00 -3.81
N LEU A 252 -3.44 13.90 -3.46
CA LEU A 252 -4.54 13.93 -2.49
C LEU A 252 -4.07 14.30 -1.08
N MET A 253 -2.90 13.83 -0.67
CA MET A 253 -2.29 14.19 0.62
C MET A 253 -1.95 15.67 0.69
N ASP A 254 -1.34 16.23 -0.35
CA ASP A 254 -1.03 17.65 -0.45
C ASP A 254 -2.29 18.53 -0.48
N ALA A 255 -3.30 18.11 -1.24
CA ALA A 255 -4.59 18.79 -1.27
C ALA A 255 -5.24 18.81 0.12
N ARG A 256 -5.17 17.70 0.88
CA ARG A 256 -5.68 17.67 2.25
C ARG A 256 -4.95 18.64 3.18
N ALA A 257 -3.62 18.70 3.14
CA ALA A 257 -2.84 19.65 3.93
C ALA A 257 -3.28 21.10 3.64
N SER A 258 -3.51 21.43 2.38
CA SER A 258 -4.07 22.71 1.95
C SER A 258 -5.46 22.97 2.50
N ILE A 259 -6.37 21.99 2.45
CA ILE A 259 -7.75 22.10 2.97
C ILE A 259 -7.73 22.35 4.49
N VAL A 260 -6.91 21.60 5.24
CA VAL A 260 -6.77 21.77 6.70
C VAL A 260 -6.25 23.18 7.02
N SER A 261 -5.21 23.65 6.32
CA SER A 261 -4.67 25.00 6.46
C SER A 261 -5.74 26.07 6.16
N HIS A 262 -6.49 25.90 5.08
CA HIS A 262 -7.60 26.81 4.74
C HIS A 262 -8.67 26.86 5.81
N ASN A 263 -9.10 25.71 6.36
CA ASN A 263 -10.08 25.62 7.41
C ASN A 263 -9.60 26.29 8.71
N LEU A 264 -8.32 26.11 9.06
CA LEU A 264 -7.71 26.83 10.20
C LEU A 264 -7.73 28.34 9.98
N ASN A 265 -7.41 28.82 8.79
CA ASN A 265 -7.49 30.24 8.48
C ASN A 265 -8.91 30.80 8.60
N ILE A 266 -9.94 30.03 8.20
CA ILE A 266 -11.34 30.41 8.40
C ILE A 266 -11.68 30.50 9.90
N LEU A 267 -11.27 29.53 10.72
CA LEU A 267 -11.47 29.55 12.15
C LEU A 267 -10.78 30.74 12.83
N ILE A 268 -9.50 30.98 12.52
CA ILE A 268 -8.73 32.11 13.04
C ILE A 268 -9.44 33.43 12.69
N LYS A 269 -9.88 33.59 11.47
CA LYS A 269 -10.64 34.74 11.00
C LYS A 269 -11.92 34.94 11.80
N GLN A 270 -12.71 33.88 12.03
CA GLN A 270 -13.92 33.94 12.84
C GLN A 270 -13.60 34.40 14.28
N PHE A 271 -12.61 33.78 14.92
CA PHE A 271 -12.19 34.16 16.27
C PHE A 271 -11.70 35.62 16.35
N THR A 272 -10.96 36.05 15.31
CA THR A 272 -10.50 37.44 15.24
C THR A 272 -11.67 38.44 15.17
N ILE A 273 -12.70 38.15 14.36
CA ILE A 273 -13.91 38.99 14.28
C ILE A 273 -14.63 39.05 15.64
N TRP A 274 -14.81 37.89 16.31
CA TRP A 274 -15.40 37.85 17.66
C TRP A 274 -14.59 38.66 18.68
N THR A 275 -13.27 38.51 18.65
CA THR A 275 -12.36 39.24 19.57
C THR A 275 -12.46 40.75 19.36
N ILE A 276 -12.43 41.22 18.09
CA ILE A 276 -12.53 42.66 17.77
C ILE A 276 -13.90 43.22 18.22
N ALA A 277 -14.98 42.44 17.98
CA ALA A 277 -16.33 42.88 18.40
C ALA A 277 -16.45 43.05 19.94
N ILE A 278 -15.89 42.10 20.72
CA ILE A 278 -15.85 42.18 22.16
C ILE A 278 -14.93 43.33 22.64
N MET A 279 -13.77 43.47 22.03
CA MET A 279 -12.83 44.55 22.39
C MET A 279 -13.40 45.97 22.15
N LEU A 280 -14.10 46.16 21.02
CA LEU A 280 -14.76 47.47 20.76
C LEU A 280 -15.86 47.79 21.74
N ALA A 281 -16.69 46.80 22.07
CA ALA A 281 -17.72 46.95 23.10
C ALA A 281 -17.07 47.31 24.46
N ASN A 282 -16.02 46.60 24.88
CA ASN A 282 -15.27 46.88 26.10
C ASN A 282 -14.60 48.22 26.11
N LEU A 283 -14.05 48.68 24.96
CA LEU A 283 -13.45 49.98 24.80
C LEU A 283 -14.48 51.09 25.07
N VAL A 284 -15.69 50.94 24.52
CA VAL A 284 -16.79 51.90 24.77
C VAL A 284 -17.11 51.98 26.27
N VAL A 285 -17.36 50.84 26.92
CA VAL A 285 -17.66 50.76 28.35
C VAL A 285 -16.51 51.31 29.20
N GLY A 286 -15.24 50.99 28.83
CA GLY A 286 -14.04 51.40 29.54
C GLY A 286 -13.83 52.93 29.51
N ILE A 287 -14.10 53.59 28.38
CA ILE A 287 -14.03 55.08 28.31
C ILE A 287 -15.02 55.72 29.27
N PHE A 288 -16.26 55.25 29.37
CA PHE A 288 -17.29 55.80 30.24
C PHE A 288 -17.18 55.36 31.70
N SER A 289 -16.36 54.35 32.03
CA SER A 289 -16.07 53.94 33.39
C SER A 289 -14.92 54.67 34.09
N MET A 290 -14.24 55.60 33.36
CA MET A 290 -13.15 56.40 33.92
C MET A 290 -13.65 57.39 34.97
N ASN A 291 -12.90 57.57 36.08
CA ASN A 291 -13.20 58.53 37.16
C ASN A 291 -12.83 59.98 36.75
N VAL A 292 -13.34 60.44 35.61
CA VAL A 292 -13.19 61.82 35.11
C VAL A 292 -14.55 62.48 34.90
N LYS A 293 -14.65 63.81 34.99
CA LYS A 293 -15.90 64.49 34.73
C LYS A 293 -16.29 64.34 33.26
N LEU A 294 -17.28 63.50 33.02
CA LEU A 294 -17.84 63.34 31.67
C LEU A 294 -18.95 64.42 31.45
N PRO A 295 -19.14 64.88 30.19
CA PRO A 295 -20.15 65.89 29.86
C PRO A 295 -21.60 65.29 29.82
N LEU A 296 -21.86 64.29 30.61
CA LEU A 296 -23.16 63.56 30.70
C LEU A 296 -23.70 63.61 32.13
N PRO A 297 -24.99 63.88 32.33
CA PRO A 297 -25.62 63.96 33.68
C PRO A 297 -25.81 62.52 34.23
N MET A 298 -24.73 61.87 34.67
CA MET A 298 -24.77 60.49 35.18
C MET A 298 -25.34 60.34 36.59
N GLU A 299 -25.34 61.44 37.34
CA GLU A 299 -25.81 61.41 38.77
C GLU A 299 -27.33 61.62 38.93
N THR A 300 -27.99 62.13 37.89
CA THR A 300 -29.43 62.52 38.01
C THR A 300 -30.32 61.68 37.10
N ASP A 301 -29.85 61.17 36.02
CA ASP A 301 -30.68 60.52 35.00
C ASP A 301 -30.19 59.11 34.62
N MET A 302 -31.11 58.22 34.24
CA MET A 302 -30.80 56.84 33.78
C MET A 302 -30.54 56.73 32.30
N TRP A 303 -30.83 57.75 31.48
CA TRP A 303 -30.66 57.68 30.03
C TRP A 303 -29.18 57.49 29.54
N PRO A 304 -28.14 58.02 30.25
CA PRO A 304 -26.75 57.78 29.84
C PRO A 304 -26.36 56.29 29.89
N PHE A 305 -26.92 55.56 30.86
CA PHE A 305 -26.73 54.09 30.92
C PHE A 305 -27.23 53.38 29.67
N TYR A 306 -28.42 53.72 29.20
CA TYR A 306 -28.98 53.12 27.98
C TYR A 306 -28.16 53.55 26.72
N LEU A 307 -27.73 54.81 26.67
CA LEU A 307 -26.90 55.29 25.55
C LEU A 307 -25.60 54.53 25.46
N ILE A 308 -24.85 54.31 26.54
CA ILE A 308 -23.58 53.58 26.58
C ILE A 308 -23.79 52.15 26.13
N ASN A 309 -24.85 51.48 26.63
CA ASN A 309 -25.15 50.09 26.22
C ASN A 309 -25.51 50.03 24.72
N ILE A 310 -26.28 50.95 24.19
CA ILE A 310 -26.63 51.00 22.78
C ILE A 310 -25.36 51.22 21.92
N LEU A 311 -24.44 52.11 22.35
CA LEU A 311 -23.16 52.29 21.65
C LEU A 311 -22.26 51.06 21.68
N ALA A 312 -22.17 50.41 22.84
CA ALA A 312 -21.38 49.17 23.00
C ALA A 312 -21.90 48.04 22.11
N VAL A 313 -23.22 47.78 22.17
CA VAL A 313 -23.85 46.76 21.32
C VAL A 313 -23.80 47.14 19.84
N GLY A 314 -24.06 48.41 19.53
CA GLY A 314 -23.98 48.93 18.15
C GLY A 314 -22.60 48.82 17.56
N SER A 315 -21.52 49.05 18.34
CA SER A 315 -20.14 48.83 17.88
C SER A 315 -19.83 47.36 17.55
N ALA A 316 -20.30 46.43 18.41
CA ALA A 316 -20.15 45.00 18.14
C ALA A 316 -20.91 44.55 16.87
N ILE A 317 -22.16 45.01 16.72
CA ILE A 317 -22.96 44.72 15.50
C ILE A 317 -22.30 45.33 14.27
N GLY A 318 -21.75 46.53 14.38
CA GLY A 318 -21.02 47.20 13.31
C GLY A 318 -19.83 46.39 12.78
N VAL A 319 -19.07 45.76 13.69
CA VAL A 319 -17.95 44.86 13.26
C VAL A 319 -18.49 43.65 12.48
N PHE A 320 -19.53 43.01 12.95
CA PHE A 320 -20.15 41.87 12.24
C PHE A 320 -20.70 42.30 10.86
N TRP A 321 -21.37 43.46 10.80
CA TRP A 321 -21.88 43.98 9.55
C TRP A 321 -20.73 44.31 8.55
N LEU A 322 -19.67 44.96 9.02
CA LEU A 322 -18.51 45.32 8.20
C LEU A 322 -17.80 44.06 7.70
N SER A 323 -17.61 43.04 8.57
CA SER A 323 -16.98 41.78 8.18
C SER A 323 -17.79 41.05 7.09
N ARG A 324 -19.14 41.15 7.14
CA ARG A 324 -20.03 40.54 6.16
C ARG A 324 -20.04 41.28 4.82
N VAL A 325 -20.04 42.62 4.85
CA VAL A 325 -20.04 43.47 3.63
C VAL A 325 -18.71 43.38 2.87
N ARG A 326 -17.60 43.35 3.58
CA ARG A 326 -16.27 43.25 2.95
C ARG A 326 -15.89 41.79 2.60
N LYS A 327 -16.78 40.80 2.80
CA LYS A 327 -16.49 39.38 2.56
C LYS A 327 -15.16 38.94 3.22
N TRP A 328 -14.88 39.53 4.34
CA TRP A 328 -13.68 39.17 5.12
C TRP A 328 -13.78 37.78 5.68
#